data_fe0ccc25220456bef0ada0cf3a9cd486
#
_entry.id   fe0ccc25220456bef0ada0cf3a9cd486
#
_cell.length_a   1.000
_cell.length_b   1.000
_cell.length_c   1.000
_cell.angle_alpha   90.00
_cell.angle_beta   90.00
_cell.angle_gamma   90.00
#
_symmetry.space_group_name_H-M   'P 1'
#
loop_
_entity.id
_entity.type
_entity.pdbx_description
1 polymer ?
#
loop_
_entity_poly.entity_id
_entity_poly.type
_entity_poly.pdbx_seq_one_letter_code
_entity_poly.pdbx_strand_id
1 'polypeptide(L)'
;MCGGILYIMEEILVKNMVIGKQYEMCENYKKFIKISKEKNINIKVVEKGQMINIENNLTFNILWPCSQNIVNKNIINNNSMVCKLVYNKFSMLFTGDIEEVAENEILSKYNNFKLLKSTILKVAHHGSKTSSTQNFLNAVNPQYAVIGVGKNNKFGHPSDITINNLKQNNISIYRTDQKGEITIKTDGKNVNITSQIE
;
A
#
# COMPACT_ATOMS: atom_id res chain seq x y z
N MET A 1 -2.00 11.84 6.90
CA MET A 1 -0.52 11.70 6.86
C MET A 1 0.01 11.92 5.43
N CYS A 2 -0.05 13.15 4.90
CA CYS A 2 0.38 13.42 3.52
C CYS A 2 1.61 14.36 3.45
N GLY A 3 2.35 14.54 4.57
CA GLY A 3 3.43 15.54 4.64
C GLY A 3 4.53 15.34 3.60
N GLY A 4 5.00 14.12 3.40
CA GLY A 4 6.05 13.83 2.43
C GLY A 4 5.64 14.08 0.98
N ILE A 5 4.38 13.80 0.62
CA ILE A 5 3.91 14.01 -0.75
C ILE A 5 3.79 15.50 -1.10
N LEU A 6 3.42 16.34 -0.13
CA LEU A 6 3.36 17.79 -0.34
C LEU A 6 4.75 18.34 -0.65
N TYR A 7 5.77 17.92 0.09
CA TYR A 7 7.15 18.28 -0.16
C TYR A 7 7.62 17.84 -1.56
N ILE A 8 7.34 16.60 -1.95
CA ILE A 8 7.67 16.09 -3.29
C ILE A 8 7.02 16.95 -4.38
N MET A 9 5.75 17.33 -4.20
CA MET A 9 5.04 18.19 -5.17
C MET A 9 5.63 19.59 -5.26
N GLU A 10 6.25 20.09 -4.20
CA GLU A 10 6.92 21.40 -4.18
C GLU A 10 8.28 21.35 -4.85
N GLU A 11 9.07 20.29 -4.65
CA GLU A 11 10.48 20.19 -5.04
C GLU A 11 10.70 19.52 -6.40
N ILE A 12 9.77 18.68 -6.85
CA ILE A 12 9.93 17.88 -8.07
C ILE A 12 8.85 18.23 -9.09
N LEU A 13 9.20 18.18 -10.38
CA LEU A 13 8.21 18.32 -11.46
C LEU A 13 7.30 17.10 -11.53
N VAL A 14 6.13 17.20 -10.92
CA VAL A 14 5.07 16.19 -10.97
C VAL A 14 4.04 16.61 -12.01
N LYS A 15 3.85 15.81 -13.06
CA LYS A 15 2.84 16.08 -14.11
C LYS A 15 1.49 15.43 -13.79
N ASN A 16 1.52 14.20 -13.30
CA ASN A 16 0.32 13.41 -13.03
C ASN A 16 0.39 12.80 -11.65
N MET A 17 -0.74 12.74 -10.97
CA MET A 17 -0.89 12.07 -9.68
C MET A 17 -2.16 11.23 -9.65
N VAL A 18 -2.02 10.04 -9.10
CA VAL A 18 -3.14 9.11 -8.93
C VAL A 18 -3.43 8.97 -7.44
N ILE A 19 -4.68 9.12 -7.07
CA ILE A 19 -5.14 9.00 -5.69
C ILE A 19 -6.39 8.13 -5.60
N GLY A 20 -6.59 7.48 -4.47
CA GLY A 20 -7.90 6.92 -4.11
C GLY A 20 -8.90 8.04 -3.77
N LYS A 21 -10.20 7.73 -3.81
CA LYS A 21 -11.23 8.67 -3.42
C LYS A 21 -11.04 9.11 -1.97
N GLN A 22 -11.07 10.41 -1.73
CA GLN A 22 -10.95 10.99 -0.40
C GLN A 22 -12.34 11.27 0.17
N TYR A 23 -12.55 10.90 1.43
CA TYR A 23 -13.83 11.01 2.12
C TYR A 23 -13.86 12.12 3.18
N GLU A 24 -12.70 12.64 3.54
CA GLU A 24 -12.55 13.73 4.50
C GLU A 24 -11.60 14.81 3.98
N MET A 25 -11.98 16.07 4.20
CA MET A 25 -11.22 17.27 3.78
C MET A 25 -10.31 17.75 4.90
N CYS A 26 -9.27 16.99 5.24
CA CYS A 26 -8.28 17.45 6.21
C CYS A 26 -7.39 18.58 5.64
N GLU A 27 -6.72 19.34 6.51
CA GLU A 27 -5.87 20.47 6.11
C GLU A 27 -4.78 20.08 5.11
N ASN A 28 -4.15 18.91 5.27
CA ASN A 28 -3.16 18.42 4.32
C ASN A 28 -3.75 18.13 2.95
N TYR A 29 -5.00 17.67 2.88
CA TYR A 29 -5.67 17.45 1.60
C TYR A 29 -6.03 18.78 0.92
N LYS A 30 -6.45 19.79 1.69
CA LYS A 30 -6.66 21.14 1.14
C LYS A 30 -5.38 21.73 0.57
N LYS A 31 -4.22 21.59 1.28
CA LYS A 31 -2.91 21.99 0.77
C LYS A 31 -2.53 21.22 -0.49
N PHE A 32 -2.75 19.90 -0.51
CA PHE A 32 -2.54 19.06 -1.69
C PHE A 32 -3.29 19.58 -2.92
N ILE A 33 -4.59 19.88 -2.78
CA ILE A 33 -5.41 20.43 -3.87
C ILE A 33 -4.90 21.81 -4.32
N LYS A 34 -4.50 22.68 -3.37
CA LYS A 34 -3.95 23.99 -3.68
C LYS A 34 -2.69 23.88 -4.52
N ILE A 35 -1.68 23.12 -4.05
CA ILE A 35 -0.41 22.91 -4.76
C ILE A 35 -0.65 22.28 -6.14
N SER A 36 -1.56 21.32 -6.23
CA SER A 36 -1.89 20.68 -7.51
C SER A 36 -2.41 21.67 -8.54
N LYS A 37 -3.25 22.62 -8.12
CA LYS A 37 -3.76 23.70 -9.00
C LYS A 37 -2.66 24.66 -9.39
N GLU A 38 -1.86 25.13 -8.44
CA GLU A 38 -0.77 26.10 -8.67
C GLU A 38 0.29 25.56 -9.63
N LYS A 39 0.57 24.25 -9.54
CA LYS A 39 1.59 23.59 -10.38
C LYS A 39 1.02 22.84 -11.59
N ASN A 40 -0.28 22.97 -11.86
CA ASN A 40 -0.96 22.30 -12.98
C ASN A 40 -0.78 20.79 -12.98
N ILE A 41 -0.81 20.16 -11.78
CA ILE A 41 -0.70 18.70 -11.63
C ILE A 41 -2.05 18.07 -11.97
N ASN A 42 -2.07 17.16 -12.93
CA ASN A 42 -3.27 16.40 -13.28
C ASN A 42 -3.54 15.31 -12.22
N ILE A 43 -4.67 15.43 -11.53
CA ILE A 43 -5.09 14.46 -10.50
C ILE A 43 -6.11 13.50 -11.11
N LYS A 44 -5.82 12.19 -11.04
CA LYS A 44 -6.75 11.12 -11.38
C LYS A 44 -7.19 10.38 -10.12
N VAL A 45 -8.48 10.43 -9.83
CA VAL A 45 -9.08 9.61 -8.76
C VAL A 45 -9.40 8.23 -9.32
N VAL A 46 -8.97 7.19 -8.63
CA VAL A 46 -9.15 5.80 -9.07
C VAL A 46 -9.88 4.96 -8.02
N GLU A 47 -10.51 3.90 -8.50
CA GLU A 47 -11.24 2.93 -7.68
C GLU A 47 -11.06 1.51 -8.21
N LYS A 48 -11.55 0.53 -7.45
CA LYS A 48 -11.51 -0.90 -7.75
C LYS A 48 -11.86 -1.22 -9.22
N GLY A 49 -11.06 -2.07 -9.83
CA GLY A 49 -11.22 -2.56 -11.19
C GLY A 49 -10.51 -1.71 -12.25
N GLN A 50 -10.02 -0.54 -11.89
CA GLN A 50 -9.23 0.28 -12.81
C GLN A 50 -7.78 -0.20 -12.85
N MET A 51 -7.14 0.00 -14.01
CA MET A 51 -5.74 -0.34 -14.27
C MET A 51 -5.00 0.89 -14.79
N ILE A 52 -3.78 1.08 -14.34
CA ILE A 52 -2.87 2.11 -14.82
C ILE A 52 -1.71 1.42 -15.50
N ASN A 53 -1.58 1.64 -16.81
CA ASN A 53 -0.42 1.20 -17.58
C ASN A 53 0.69 2.23 -17.40
N ILE A 54 1.85 1.79 -16.91
CA ILE A 54 3.05 2.63 -16.77
C ILE A 54 3.89 2.48 -18.03
N GLU A 55 4.18 1.24 -18.41
CA GLU A 55 4.90 0.86 -19.63
C GLU A 55 4.56 -0.59 -20.01
N ASN A 56 5.19 -1.11 -21.06
CA ASN A 56 4.96 -2.48 -21.48
C ASN A 56 5.23 -3.47 -20.33
N ASN A 57 4.22 -4.31 -20.04
CA ASN A 57 4.26 -5.33 -18.98
C ASN A 57 4.36 -4.80 -17.54
N LEU A 58 4.24 -3.47 -17.33
CA LEU A 58 4.24 -2.84 -16.02
C LEU A 58 2.93 -2.11 -15.77
N THR A 59 2.13 -2.62 -14.84
CA THR A 59 0.80 -2.10 -14.54
C THR A 59 0.56 -1.96 -13.05
N PHE A 60 -0.31 -1.00 -12.67
CA PHE A 60 -0.96 -1.00 -11.36
C PHE A 60 -2.43 -1.38 -11.52
N ASN A 61 -2.85 -2.44 -10.87
CA ASN A 61 -4.25 -2.84 -10.76
C ASN A 61 -4.82 -2.31 -9.47
N ILE A 62 -5.88 -1.50 -9.53
CA ILE A 62 -6.53 -0.92 -8.35
C ILE A 62 -7.54 -1.94 -7.82
N LEU A 63 -7.34 -2.37 -6.58
CA LEU A 63 -8.14 -3.40 -5.93
C LEU A 63 -9.12 -2.82 -4.91
N TRP A 64 -8.87 -1.61 -4.41
CA TRP A 64 -9.66 -0.87 -3.43
C TRP A 64 -9.31 0.63 -3.51
N PRO A 65 -10.16 1.60 -3.14
CA PRO A 65 -11.52 1.44 -2.60
C PRO A 65 -12.57 1.11 -3.67
N CYS A 66 -13.77 0.76 -3.20
CA CYS A 66 -14.94 0.54 -4.04
C CYS A 66 -16.00 1.58 -3.68
N SER A 67 -16.38 2.46 -4.62
CA SER A 67 -17.35 3.54 -4.36
C SER A 67 -18.74 3.04 -3.96
N GLN A 68 -19.09 1.82 -4.33
CA GLN A 68 -20.34 1.16 -3.95
C GLN A 68 -20.30 0.55 -2.52
N ASN A 69 -19.12 0.44 -1.91
CA ASN A 69 -18.91 -0.21 -0.62
C ASN A 69 -17.91 0.58 0.23
N ILE A 70 -18.35 1.72 0.76
CA ILE A 70 -17.51 2.54 1.65
C ILE A 70 -17.49 1.90 3.03
N VAL A 71 -16.32 1.69 3.59
CA VAL A 71 -16.15 1.29 4.98
C VAL A 71 -16.21 2.53 5.87
N ASN A 72 -17.26 2.65 6.67
CA ASN A 72 -17.47 3.81 7.53
C ASN A 72 -16.60 3.83 8.80
N LYS A 73 -16.14 2.65 9.26
CA LYS A 73 -15.21 2.54 10.40
C LYS A 73 -13.81 3.00 9.96
N ASN A 74 -13.22 3.95 10.68
CA ASN A 74 -11.93 4.56 10.32
C ASN A 74 -11.86 4.88 8.82
N ILE A 75 -12.80 5.69 8.37
CA ILE A 75 -13.11 5.91 6.94
C ILE A 75 -11.87 6.25 6.10
N ILE A 76 -10.93 7.02 6.64
CA ILE A 76 -9.70 7.40 5.94
C ILE A 76 -8.82 6.16 5.73
N ASN A 77 -8.57 5.39 6.79
CA ASN A 77 -7.69 4.23 6.74
C ASN A 77 -8.32 3.12 5.89
N ASN A 78 -9.55 2.73 6.22
CA ASN A 78 -10.19 1.59 5.57
C ASN A 78 -10.62 1.82 4.11
N ASN A 79 -10.54 3.05 3.62
CA ASN A 79 -10.70 3.36 2.20
C ASN A 79 -9.38 3.83 1.56
N SER A 80 -8.24 3.52 2.16
CA SER A 80 -6.92 3.69 1.53
C SER A 80 -6.85 2.94 0.21
N MET A 81 -6.13 3.49 -0.75
CA MET A 81 -5.92 2.82 -2.02
C MET A 81 -5.10 1.53 -1.83
N VAL A 82 -5.70 0.40 -2.21
CA VAL A 82 -4.99 -0.88 -2.36
C VAL A 82 -4.74 -1.11 -3.83
N CYS A 83 -3.47 -1.24 -4.19
CA CYS A 83 -3.09 -1.49 -5.57
C CYS A 83 -2.00 -2.55 -5.67
N LYS A 84 -2.05 -3.31 -6.76
CA LYS A 84 -1.07 -4.34 -7.08
C LYS A 84 -0.25 -3.90 -8.29
N LEU A 85 1.05 -3.69 -8.07
CA LEU A 85 2.03 -3.58 -9.13
C LEU A 85 2.27 -4.95 -9.72
N VAL A 86 2.21 -5.05 -11.04
CA VAL A 86 2.54 -6.27 -11.80
C VAL A 86 3.58 -5.93 -12.84
N TYR A 87 4.68 -6.66 -12.82
CA TYR A 87 5.72 -6.61 -13.84
C TYR A 87 6.10 -8.03 -14.25
N ASN A 88 5.62 -8.48 -15.39
CA ASN A 88 5.78 -9.88 -15.85
C ASN A 88 5.28 -10.89 -14.78
N LYS A 89 6.22 -11.68 -14.19
CA LYS A 89 5.93 -12.66 -13.13
C LYS A 89 6.04 -12.08 -11.72
N PHE A 90 6.63 -10.89 -11.58
CA PHE A 90 6.75 -10.18 -10.31
C PHE A 90 5.47 -9.43 -9.97
N SER A 91 5.13 -9.38 -8.70
CA SER A 91 4.07 -8.51 -8.23
C SER A 91 4.29 -8.03 -6.79
N MET A 92 3.83 -6.81 -6.51
CA MET A 92 3.86 -6.23 -5.17
C MET A 92 2.50 -5.63 -4.83
N LEU A 93 1.96 -6.01 -3.68
CA LEU A 93 0.70 -5.48 -3.17
C LEU A 93 0.97 -4.34 -2.19
N PHE A 94 0.42 -3.18 -2.48
CA PHE A 94 0.41 -2.00 -1.60
C PHE A 94 -0.96 -1.89 -0.96
N THR A 95 -1.02 -1.84 0.36
CA THR A 95 -2.27 -1.94 1.11
C THR A 95 -2.67 -0.64 1.83
N GLY A 96 -1.84 0.40 1.75
CA GLY A 96 -2.08 1.63 2.51
C GLY A 96 -2.22 1.34 4.01
N ASP A 97 -3.22 1.95 4.62
CA ASP A 97 -3.48 1.83 6.05
C ASP A 97 -4.81 1.07 6.34
N ILE A 98 -5.23 0.16 5.42
CA ILE A 98 -6.43 -0.64 5.63
C ILE A 98 -6.34 -1.48 6.91
N GLU A 99 -7.49 -1.73 7.51
CA GLU A 99 -7.64 -2.56 8.68
C GLU A 99 -8.47 -3.82 8.35
N GLU A 100 -8.63 -4.72 9.31
CA GLU A 100 -9.35 -5.99 9.18
C GLU A 100 -10.72 -5.86 8.49
N VAL A 101 -11.47 -4.79 8.77
CA VAL A 101 -12.77 -4.56 8.14
C VAL A 101 -12.65 -4.42 6.62
N ALA A 102 -11.68 -3.63 6.15
CA ALA A 102 -11.44 -3.47 4.73
C ALA A 102 -10.79 -4.71 4.11
N GLU A 103 -9.93 -5.43 4.84
CA GLU A 103 -9.38 -6.71 4.40
C GLU A 103 -10.52 -7.72 4.13
N ASN A 104 -11.49 -7.84 5.05
CA ASN A 104 -12.65 -8.71 4.90
C ASN A 104 -13.54 -8.29 3.72
N GLU A 105 -13.78 -6.99 3.53
CA GLU A 105 -14.50 -6.48 2.36
C GLU A 105 -13.77 -6.82 1.04
N ILE A 106 -12.45 -6.66 0.99
CA ILE A 106 -11.66 -7.05 -0.17
C ILE A 106 -11.78 -8.55 -0.42
N LEU A 107 -11.60 -9.39 0.60
CA LEU A 107 -11.73 -10.84 0.48
C LEU A 107 -13.11 -11.27 -0.04
N SER A 108 -14.18 -10.63 0.43
CA SER A 108 -15.55 -10.93 -0.02
C SER A 108 -15.80 -10.59 -1.50
N LYS A 109 -15.07 -9.62 -2.05
CA LYS A 109 -15.22 -9.16 -3.45
C LYS A 109 -14.39 -9.97 -4.45
N TYR A 110 -13.41 -10.73 -3.98
CA TYR A 110 -12.50 -11.49 -4.84
C TYR A 110 -12.64 -12.99 -4.56
N ASN A 111 -13.66 -13.63 -5.16
CA ASN A 111 -13.87 -15.09 -5.09
C ASN A 111 -12.66 -15.89 -5.57
N ASN A 112 -11.84 -15.30 -6.42
CA ASN A 112 -10.57 -15.86 -6.88
C ASN A 112 -9.42 -15.00 -6.38
N PHE A 113 -8.72 -15.47 -5.36
CA PHE A 113 -7.59 -14.78 -4.74
C PHE A 113 -6.35 -14.61 -5.66
N LYS A 114 -6.38 -15.08 -6.92
CA LYS A 114 -5.29 -14.84 -7.87
C LYS A 114 -4.97 -13.36 -8.05
N LEU A 115 -5.98 -12.49 -7.96
CA LEU A 115 -5.77 -11.04 -8.05
C LEU A 115 -5.03 -10.48 -6.83
N LEU A 116 -5.16 -11.10 -5.65
CA LEU A 116 -4.48 -10.69 -4.42
C LEU A 116 -3.08 -11.28 -4.31
N LYS A 117 -2.84 -12.50 -4.81
CA LYS A 117 -1.53 -13.17 -4.73
C LYS A 117 -0.42 -12.27 -5.23
N SER A 118 0.62 -12.09 -4.42
CA SER A 118 1.72 -11.17 -4.72
C SER A 118 3.05 -11.68 -4.19
N THR A 119 4.13 -11.42 -4.89
CA THR A 119 5.50 -11.78 -4.46
C THR A 119 5.88 -11.03 -3.19
N ILE A 120 5.53 -9.75 -3.12
CA ILE A 120 5.83 -8.87 -1.98
C ILE A 120 4.54 -8.24 -1.47
N LEU A 121 4.42 -8.14 -0.16
CA LEU A 121 3.39 -7.37 0.54
C LEU A 121 4.02 -6.16 1.21
N LYS A 122 3.59 -4.93 0.85
CA LYS A 122 3.75 -3.78 1.72
C LYS A 122 2.69 -3.89 2.81
N VAL A 123 3.12 -4.20 4.02
CA VAL A 123 2.24 -4.45 5.17
C VAL A 123 1.39 -3.23 5.48
N ALA A 124 0.11 -3.44 5.72
CA ALA A 124 -0.86 -2.41 5.99
C ALA A 124 -0.59 -1.71 7.33
N HIS A 125 -0.95 -0.43 7.39
CA HIS A 125 -0.98 0.38 8.61
C HIS A 125 0.28 0.24 9.48
N HIS A 126 1.44 0.23 8.82
CA HIS A 126 2.76 0.11 9.45
C HIS A 126 2.93 -1.13 10.35
N GLY A 127 2.13 -2.17 10.14
CA GLY A 127 2.11 -3.36 10.99
C GLY A 127 1.24 -3.21 12.25
N SER A 128 0.19 -2.41 12.18
CA SER A 128 -0.82 -2.30 13.26
C SER A 128 -1.45 -3.66 13.58
N LYS A 129 -1.79 -3.88 14.85
CA LYS A 129 -2.54 -5.05 15.31
C LYS A 129 -3.94 -5.18 14.69
N THR A 130 -4.45 -4.11 14.09
CA THR A 130 -5.78 -4.06 13.46
C THR A 130 -5.75 -4.50 11.99
N SER A 131 -4.59 -4.90 11.47
CA SER A 131 -4.37 -5.20 10.05
C SER A 131 -3.60 -6.51 9.88
N SER A 132 -3.50 -6.97 8.64
CA SER A 132 -2.73 -8.17 8.27
C SER A 132 -3.25 -9.42 8.96
N THR A 133 -4.57 -9.61 8.84
CA THR A 133 -5.25 -10.80 9.36
C THR A 133 -4.75 -12.07 8.68
N GLN A 134 -4.85 -13.21 9.37
CA GLN A 134 -4.43 -14.50 8.85
C GLN A 134 -5.12 -14.83 7.51
N ASN A 135 -6.42 -14.54 7.39
CA ASN A 135 -7.18 -14.78 6.17
C ASN A 135 -6.66 -13.93 5.00
N PHE A 136 -6.34 -12.66 5.27
CA PHE A 136 -5.79 -11.77 4.26
C PHE A 136 -4.39 -12.22 3.82
N LEU A 137 -3.53 -12.57 4.78
CA LEU A 137 -2.18 -13.08 4.48
C LEU A 137 -2.22 -14.38 3.67
N ASN A 138 -3.13 -15.30 4.00
CA ASN A 138 -3.33 -16.53 3.23
C ASN A 138 -3.78 -16.25 1.78
N ALA A 139 -4.63 -15.26 1.57
CA ALA A 139 -5.11 -14.88 0.23
C ALA A 139 -4.03 -14.21 -0.61
N VAL A 140 -3.22 -13.33 0.01
CA VAL A 140 -2.09 -12.66 -0.66
C VAL A 140 -0.93 -13.62 -0.87
N ASN A 141 -0.65 -14.50 0.07
CA ASN A 141 0.41 -15.51 0.08
C ASN A 141 1.77 -14.96 -0.39
N PRO A 142 2.30 -13.90 0.24
CA PRO A 142 3.54 -13.28 -0.21
C PRO A 142 4.77 -14.06 0.27
N GLN A 143 5.87 -13.98 -0.49
CA GLN A 143 7.17 -14.49 -0.04
C GLN A 143 7.85 -13.51 0.93
N TYR A 144 7.65 -12.21 0.69
CA TYR A 144 8.31 -11.13 1.43
C TYR A 144 7.28 -10.12 1.91
N ALA A 145 7.49 -9.62 3.13
CA ALA A 145 6.71 -8.52 3.71
C ALA A 145 7.63 -7.34 4.01
N VAL A 146 7.25 -6.16 3.55
CA VAL A 146 7.96 -4.91 3.85
C VAL A 146 7.11 -4.05 4.77
N ILE A 147 7.68 -3.67 5.91
CA ILE A 147 7.05 -2.80 6.91
C ILE A 147 7.79 -1.47 6.94
N GLY A 148 7.14 -0.42 6.41
CA GLY A 148 7.62 0.95 6.55
C GLY A 148 7.19 1.50 7.89
N VAL A 149 8.14 1.69 8.82
CA VAL A 149 7.87 2.14 10.19
C VAL A 149 9.08 2.90 10.73
N GLY A 150 8.84 3.95 11.53
CA GLY A 150 9.93 4.73 12.15
C GLY A 150 10.52 4.03 13.37
N LYS A 151 11.84 4.14 13.56
CA LYS A 151 12.59 3.52 14.68
C LYS A 151 12.02 3.88 16.06
N ASN A 152 11.54 5.10 16.24
CA ASN A 152 11.01 5.61 17.49
C ASN A 152 9.52 5.97 17.37
N ASN A 153 8.74 5.16 16.63
CA ASN A 153 7.32 5.45 16.46
C ASN A 153 6.59 5.34 17.82
N LYS A 154 5.62 6.24 18.04
CA LYS A 154 4.84 6.30 19.29
C LYS A 154 3.63 5.36 19.32
N PHE A 155 3.40 4.61 18.24
CA PHE A 155 2.20 3.77 18.06
C PHE A 155 2.42 2.31 18.45
N GLY A 156 3.66 1.92 18.79
CA GLY A 156 4.02 0.54 19.08
C GLY A 156 3.96 -0.37 17.83
N HIS A 157 4.19 0.21 16.65
CA HIS A 157 4.24 -0.55 15.40
C HIS A 157 5.66 -1.00 15.07
N PRO A 158 5.82 -2.16 14.39
CA PRO A 158 4.80 -3.17 14.14
C PRO A 158 4.43 -3.91 15.44
N SER A 159 3.18 -4.31 15.56
CA SER A 159 2.71 -5.08 16.72
C SER A 159 3.21 -6.52 16.66
N ASP A 160 3.38 -7.14 17.83
CA ASP A 160 3.78 -8.55 17.93
C ASP A 160 2.76 -9.47 17.25
N ILE A 161 1.47 -9.14 17.28
CA ILE A 161 0.42 -9.88 16.60
C ILE A 161 0.70 -9.93 15.10
N THR A 162 0.96 -8.79 14.46
CA THR A 162 1.26 -8.74 13.02
C THR A 162 2.55 -9.49 12.70
N ILE A 163 3.60 -9.33 13.50
CA ILE A 163 4.86 -10.06 13.30
C ILE A 163 4.64 -11.58 13.43
N ASN A 164 3.86 -12.02 14.40
CA ASN A 164 3.56 -13.44 14.60
C ASN A 164 2.73 -13.99 13.43
N ASN A 165 1.73 -13.26 12.95
CA ASN A 165 0.95 -13.65 11.79
C ASN A 165 1.84 -13.84 10.54
N LEU A 166 2.77 -12.92 10.29
CA LEU A 166 3.71 -13.02 9.16
C LEU A 166 4.64 -14.24 9.32
N LYS A 167 5.18 -14.47 10.51
CA LYS A 167 6.07 -15.61 10.80
C LYS A 167 5.35 -16.96 10.64
N GLN A 168 4.11 -17.07 11.11
CA GLN A 168 3.29 -18.29 10.98
C GLN A 168 3.03 -18.66 9.52
N ASN A 169 3.04 -17.67 8.62
CA ASN A 169 2.93 -17.89 7.17
C ASN A 169 4.30 -18.07 6.47
N ASN A 170 5.39 -18.21 7.21
CA ASN A 170 6.76 -18.34 6.66
C ASN A 170 7.16 -17.16 5.75
N ILE A 171 6.66 -15.95 6.02
CA ILE A 171 6.95 -14.76 5.22
C ILE A 171 8.22 -14.11 5.75
N SER A 172 9.18 -13.85 4.86
CA SER A 172 10.41 -13.11 5.20
C SER A 172 10.10 -11.63 5.43
N ILE A 173 10.52 -11.08 6.58
CA ILE A 173 10.13 -9.75 7.03
C ILE A 173 11.28 -8.76 6.90
N TYR A 174 11.04 -7.64 6.23
CA TYR A 174 11.94 -6.49 6.12
C TYR A 174 11.30 -5.27 6.77
N ARG A 175 11.98 -4.66 7.76
CA ARG A 175 11.48 -3.53 8.54
C ARG A 175 12.40 -2.34 8.44
N THR A 176 11.87 -1.16 8.10
CA THR A 176 12.70 0.05 7.94
C THR A 176 13.26 0.58 9.26
N ASP A 177 12.61 0.32 10.41
CA ASP A 177 13.11 0.69 11.72
C ASP A 177 14.35 -0.11 12.18
N GLN A 178 14.56 -1.28 11.59
CA GLN A 178 15.70 -2.16 11.86
C GLN A 178 16.77 -2.13 10.76
N LYS A 179 16.32 -2.05 9.51
CA LYS A 179 17.14 -2.23 8.32
C LYS A 179 17.44 -0.91 7.57
N GLY A 180 16.90 0.24 8.01
CA GLY A 180 17.02 1.49 7.29
C GLY A 180 16.28 1.44 5.96
N GLU A 181 16.88 1.95 4.90
CA GLU A 181 16.33 1.86 3.56
C GLU A 181 16.23 0.41 3.08
N ILE A 182 15.11 0.05 2.47
CA ILE A 182 14.90 -1.25 1.84
C ILE A 182 14.71 -1.02 0.35
N THR A 183 15.64 -1.55 -0.43
CA THR A 183 15.63 -1.45 -1.89
C THR A 183 15.19 -2.78 -2.50
N ILE A 184 14.19 -2.72 -3.38
CA ILE A 184 13.68 -3.86 -4.13
C ILE A 184 14.02 -3.66 -5.60
N LYS A 185 14.78 -4.59 -6.18
CA LYS A 185 15.13 -4.61 -7.61
C LYS A 185 14.57 -5.88 -8.25
N THR A 186 13.98 -5.75 -9.44
CA THR A 186 13.46 -6.89 -10.19
C THR A 186 13.60 -6.69 -11.69
N ASP A 187 13.80 -7.78 -12.40
CA ASP A 187 13.74 -7.90 -13.87
C ASP A 187 12.37 -8.41 -14.34
N GLY A 188 11.39 -8.48 -13.43
CA GLY A 188 10.06 -9.04 -13.66
C GLY A 188 9.98 -10.56 -13.45
N LYS A 189 11.08 -11.23 -13.15
CA LYS A 189 11.13 -12.68 -12.83
C LYS A 189 11.83 -12.91 -11.50
N ASN A 190 13.02 -12.35 -11.33
CA ASN A 190 13.82 -12.45 -10.13
C ASN A 190 13.62 -11.22 -9.26
N VAL A 191 13.77 -11.38 -7.96
CA VAL A 191 13.68 -10.31 -6.97
C VAL A 191 14.95 -10.29 -6.15
N ASN A 192 15.57 -9.13 -6.03
CA ASN A 192 16.66 -8.86 -5.10
C ASN A 192 16.23 -7.79 -4.11
N ILE A 193 16.31 -8.10 -2.82
CA ILE A 193 15.96 -7.18 -1.73
C ILE A 193 17.23 -6.92 -0.93
N THR A 194 17.61 -5.65 -0.86
CA THR A 194 18.77 -5.20 -0.08
C THR A 194 18.32 -4.17 0.95
N SER A 195 19.10 -4.02 2.01
CA SER A 195 18.86 -3.06 3.08
C SER A 195 20.12 -2.26 3.37
N GLN A 196 19.95 -1.04 3.86
CA GLN A 196 21.05 -0.15 4.23
C GLN A 196 21.85 -0.69 5.43
N ILE A 197 21.14 -1.36 6.36
CA ILE A 197 21.72 -1.97 7.57
C ILE A 197 21.56 -3.47 7.43
N GLU A 198 22.62 -4.23 7.63
CA GLU A 198 22.66 -5.69 7.59
C GLU A 198 21.91 -6.36 8.77
#